data_0782383885e51f2a5c3af1f045d2115d
#
_entry.id   0782383885e51f2a5c3af1f045d2115d
#
_cell.length_a   1.000
_cell.length_b   1.000
_cell.length_c   1.000
_cell.angle_alpha   90.00
_cell.angle_beta   90.00
_cell.angle_gamma   90.00
#
_symmetry.space_group_name_H-M   'P 1'
#
loop_
_entity.id
_entity.type
_entity.pdbx_description
1 polymer ?
#
loop_
_entity_poly.entity_id
_entity_poly.type
_entity_poly.pdbx_seq_one_letter_code
_entity_poly.pdbx_strand_id
1 'polypeptide(L)'
;MRYGLDEDIHNHEGRAITLEYPDFYLVNLYVPNSQNELARIDYRMQWEDDLRRYLQKLDAEKPVILCGDLNVAHEDIDLKNPGPNRGAAGFSDQERGKLGELLAAGFTDPSATCTPTPPACTAGGACASAPVSGTQAGGSTISSSAAAWPIRSRKQRS
;
A
#
# COMPACT_ATOMS: atom_id res chain seq x y z
N MET A 1 20.77 -0.26 5.72
CA MET A 1 19.41 -0.36 6.27
C MET A 1 19.11 0.92 7.02
N ARG A 2 17.96 1.55 6.76
CA ARG A 2 17.48 2.77 7.41
C ARG A 2 16.11 2.49 8.02
N TYR A 3 15.83 3.12 9.18
CA TYR A 3 14.54 3.02 9.86
C TYR A 3 13.82 4.37 9.77
N GLY A 4 12.49 4.33 9.60
CA GLY A 4 11.66 5.51 9.54
C GLY A 4 11.66 6.22 8.19
N LEU A 5 11.03 7.38 8.19
CA LEU A 5 11.04 8.36 7.10
C LEU A 5 12.01 9.49 7.43
N ASP A 6 12.16 10.47 6.52
CA ASP A 6 13.04 11.64 6.76
C ASP A 6 12.51 12.53 7.91
N GLU A 7 11.21 12.54 8.16
CA GLU A 7 10.57 13.36 9.19
C GLU A 7 10.48 12.62 10.53
N ASP A 8 11.09 13.15 11.56
CA ASP A 8 11.17 12.52 12.89
C ASP A 8 9.81 12.22 13.52
N ILE A 9 8.78 13.04 13.23
CA ILE A 9 7.42 12.84 13.75
C ILE A 9 6.86 11.46 13.41
N HIS A 10 7.32 10.83 12.35
CA HIS A 10 6.86 9.52 11.88
C HIS A 10 7.67 8.34 12.41
N ASN A 11 8.78 8.60 13.09
CA ASN A 11 9.76 7.56 13.43
C ASN A 11 9.51 6.88 14.79
N HIS A 12 8.56 7.41 15.57
CA HIS A 12 8.27 6.90 16.92
C HIS A 12 7.47 5.58 16.94
N GLU A 13 6.81 5.24 15.84
CA GLU A 13 5.95 4.05 15.75
C GLU A 13 6.59 2.88 14.97
N GLY A 14 7.82 3.05 14.45
CA GLY A 14 8.57 1.98 13.78
C GLY A 14 7.91 1.43 12.52
N ARG A 15 7.32 2.29 11.68
CA ARG A 15 6.44 1.90 10.57
C ARG A 15 7.13 1.75 9.22
N ALA A 16 8.39 2.12 9.10
CA ALA A 16 9.12 2.08 7.83
C ALA A 16 10.51 1.51 8.01
N ILE A 17 10.91 0.64 7.09
CA ILE A 17 12.26 0.08 6.99
C ILE A 17 12.67 0.15 5.53
N THR A 18 13.83 0.77 5.26
CA THR A 18 14.43 0.83 3.94
C THR A 18 15.70 0.00 3.89
N LEU A 19 15.75 -0.95 2.98
CA LEU A 19 16.93 -1.74 2.66
C LEU A 19 17.51 -1.22 1.34
N GLU A 20 18.79 -0.91 1.35
CA GLU A 20 19.52 -0.51 0.16
C GLU A 20 20.24 -1.71 -0.45
N TYR A 21 19.92 -2.00 -1.71
CA TYR A 21 20.61 -2.95 -2.55
C TYR A 21 21.45 -2.23 -3.61
N PRO A 22 22.38 -2.91 -4.29
CA PRO A 22 23.19 -2.27 -5.32
C PRO A 22 22.36 -1.58 -6.40
N ASP A 23 21.26 -2.20 -6.84
CA ASP A 23 20.49 -1.78 -8.01
C ASP A 23 19.10 -1.19 -7.67
N PHE A 24 18.65 -1.27 -6.41
CA PHE A 24 17.33 -0.81 -6.00
C PHE A 24 17.24 -0.57 -4.49
N TYR A 25 16.19 0.14 -4.07
CA TYR A 25 15.74 0.21 -2.68
C TYR A 25 14.53 -0.69 -2.47
N LEU A 26 14.49 -1.41 -1.35
CA LEU A 26 13.30 -2.10 -0.87
C LEU A 26 12.80 -1.37 0.36
N VAL A 27 11.58 -0.85 0.29
CA VAL A 27 10.92 -0.13 1.39
C VAL A 27 9.75 -0.95 1.87
N ASN A 28 9.81 -1.39 3.13
CA ASN A 28 8.71 -2.10 3.78
C ASN A 28 7.99 -1.17 4.76
N LEU A 29 6.67 -1.09 4.64
CA LEU A 29 5.82 -0.14 5.36
C LEU A 29 4.70 -0.84 6.12
N TYR A 30 4.33 -0.22 7.22
CA TYR A 30 3.05 -0.42 7.89
C TYR A 30 2.37 0.94 8.06
N VAL A 31 1.59 1.32 7.07
CA VAL A 31 0.96 2.65 7.00
C VAL A 31 -0.01 2.85 8.17
N PRO A 32 -0.03 4.01 8.86
CA PRO A 32 -0.94 4.25 9.98
C PRO A 32 -2.40 4.05 9.59
N ASN A 33 -3.16 3.37 10.41
CA ASN A 33 -4.61 3.28 10.25
C ASN A 33 -5.28 4.57 10.73
N SER A 34 -6.30 5.04 10.02
CA SER A 34 -7.05 6.27 10.37
C SER A 34 -7.93 6.11 11.59
N GLN A 35 -8.11 4.89 12.09
CA GLN A 35 -8.95 4.51 13.21
C GLN A 35 -10.46 4.73 12.98
N ASN A 36 -11.27 4.33 13.97
CA ASN A 36 -12.72 4.52 13.91
C ASN A 36 -13.06 6.01 13.75
N GLU A 37 -14.09 6.30 12.98
CA GLU A 37 -14.56 7.66 12.71
C GLU A 37 -13.46 8.57 12.11
N LEU A 38 -12.43 7.98 11.51
CA LEU A 38 -11.29 8.69 10.92
C LEU A 38 -10.53 9.60 11.91
N ALA A 39 -10.49 9.20 13.19
CA ALA A 39 -9.91 10.02 14.27
C ALA A 39 -8.44 10.42 14.05
N ARG A 40 -7.70 9.68 13.22
CA ARG A 40 -6.30 9.98 12.87
C ARG A 40 -6.11 10.34 11.41
N ILE A 41 -7.16 10.75 10.70
CA ILE A 41 -7.07 10.99 9.26
C ILE A 41 -6.06 12.08 8.91
N ASP A 42 -6.01 13.18 9.66
CA ASP A 42 -5.07 14.29 9.39
C ASP A 42 -3.62 13.84 9.50
N TYR A 43 -3.29 13.07 10.54
CA TYR A 43 -1.97 12.46 10.69
C TYR A 43 -1.65 11.50 9.55
N ARG A 44 -2.61 10.67 9.15
CA ARG A 44 -2.49 9.75 8.04
C ARG A 44 -2.20 10.49 6.74
N MET A 45 -2.91 11.58 6.45
CA MET A 45 -2.70 12.38 5.24
C MET A 45 -1.32 12.99 5.21
N GLN A 46 -0.86 13.58 6.31
CA GLN A 46 0.50 14.10 6.43
C GLN A 46 1.54 13.00 6.24
N TRP A 47 1.35 11.85 6.88
CA TRP A 47 2.27 10.72 6.77
C TRP A 47 2.43 10.23 5.33
N GLU A 48 1.34 10.18 4.57
CA GLU A 48 1.36 9.76 3.16
C GLU A 48 2.03 10.78 2.24
N ASP A 49 1.88 12.08 2.52
CA ASP A 49 2.58 13.13 1.78
C ASP A 49 4.10 13.06 2.02
N ASP A 50 4.51 12.83 3.25
CA ASP A 50 5.91 12.70 3.63
C ASP A 50 6.51 11.41 3.07
N LEU A 51 5.76 10.30 3.11
CA LEU A 51 6.12 9.06 2.45
C LEU A 51 6.37 9.27 0.96
N ARG A 52 5.43 9.92 0.25
CA ARG A 52 5.57 10.15 -1.19
C ARG A 52 6.84 10.96 -1.51
N ARG A 53 7.14 12.00 -0.73
CA ARG A 53 8.38 12.78 -0.88
C ARG A 53 9.63 11.92 -0.63
N TYR A 54 9.60 11.11 0.40
CA TYR A 54 10.68 10.18 0.73
C TYR A 54 10.94 9.17 -0.39
N LEU A 55 9.88 8.54 -0.91
CA LEU A 55 9.99 7.57 -2.00
C LEU A 55 10.49 8.21 -3.30
N GLN A 56 10.03 9.41 -3.64
CA GLN A 56 10.52 10.15 -4.82
C GLN A 56 12.01 10.49 -4.70
N LYS A 57 12.49 10.85 -3.50
CA LYS A 57 13.90 11.10 -3.23
C LYS A 57 14.75 9.83 -3.46
N LEU A 58 14.29 8.69 -2.97
CA LEU A 58 14.98 7.42 -3.21
C LEU A 58 14.94 7.03 -4.69
N ASP A 59 13.82 7.22 -5.36
CA ASP A 59 13.64 6.86 -6.78
C ASP A 59 14.49 7.74 -7.73
N ALA A 60 14.85 8.93 -7.30
CA ALA A 60 15.80 9.77 -8.04
C ALA A 60 17.20 9.15 -8.10
N GLU A 61 17.57 8.35 -7.10
CA GLU A 61 18.86 7.66 -7.02
C GLU A 61 18.81 6.27 -7.67
N LYS A 62 17.87 5.43 -7.24
CA LYS A 62 17.70 4.04 -7.68
C LYS A 62 16.22 3.67 -7.72
N PRO A 63 15.81 2.69 -8.54
CA PRO A 63 14.45 2.17 -8.51
C PRO A 63 14.01 1.73 -7.12
N VAL A 64 12.77 2.01 -6.77
CA VAL A 64 12.18 1.66 -5.47
C VAL A 64 11.16 0.54 -5.62
N ILE A 65 11.27 -0.47 -4.77
CA ILE A 65 10.25 -1.50 -4.56
C ILE A 65 9.61 -1.23 -3.22
N LEU A 66 8.31 -0.92 -3.23
CA LEU A 66 7.51 -0.71 -2.03
C LEU A 66 6.72 -1.96 -1.71
N CYS A 67 6.70 -2.38 -0.45
CA CYS A 67 5.90 -3.50 0.04
C CYS A 67 5.43 -3.23 1.46
N GLY A 68 4.51 -4.04 1.94
CA GLY A 68 3.96 -3.94 3.30
C GLY A 68 2.46 -3.73 3.32
N ASP A 69 1.93 -3.35 4.47
CA ASP A 69 0.50 -3.07 4.66
C ASP A 69 0.24 -1.58 4.45
N LEU A 70 -0.42 -1.24 3.35
CA LEU A 70 -0.78 0.13 3.01
C LEU A 70 -2.04 0.63 3.73
N ASN A 71 -2.75 -0.25 4.44
CA ASN A 71 -3.99 0.08 5.16
C ASN A 71 -5.01 0.88 4.31
N VAL A 72 -5.11 0.55 3.03
CA VAL A 72 -6.07 1.16 2.10
C VAL A 72 -6.50 0.18 1.03
N ALA A 73 -7.77 0.17 0.71
CA ALA A 73 -8.31 -0.43 -0.50
C ALA A 73 -8.46 0.68 -1.55
N HIS A 74 -7.85 0.54 -2.72
CA HIS A 74 -7.87 1.58 -3.75
C HIS A 74 -9.18 1.60 -4.51
N GLU A 75 -9.61 0.42 -4.97
CA GLU A 75 -10.80 0.26 -5.79
C GLU A 75 -11.89 -0.55 -5.05
N ASP A 76 -13.14 -0.44 -5.53
CA ASP A 76 -14.28 -1.17 -4.94
C ASP A 76 -14.07 -2.70 -5.03
N ILE A 77 -13.32 -3.17 -6.02
CA ILE A 77 -13.01 -4.60 -6.20
C ILE A 77 -12.07 -5.15 -5.11
N ASP A 78 -11.32 -4.28 -4.43
CA ASP A 78 -10.38 -4.67 -3.37
C ASP A 78 -11.09 -5.03 -2.06
N LEU A 79 -12.40 -4.78 -1.98
CA LEU A 79 -13.23 -5.08 -0.82
C LEU A 79 -14.38 -6.02 -1.16
N LYS A 80 -14.63 -6.97 -0.25
CA LYS A 80 -15.76 -7.89 -0.39
C LYS A 80 -17.12 -7.19 -0.37
N ASN A 81 -17.25 -6.12 0.44
CA ASN A 81 -18.48 -5.35 0.61
C ASN A 81 -18.16 -3.83 0.59
N PRO A 82 -17.92 -3.22 -0.57
CA PRO A 82 -17.49 -1.82 -0.64
C PRO A 82 -18.55 -0.83 -0.16
N GLY A 83 -19.84 -1.07 -0.47
CA GLY A 83 -20.93 -0.14 -0.17
C GLY A 83 -21.00 0.27 1.31
N PRO A 84 -21.15 -0.67 2.26
CA PRO A 84 -21.23 -0.34 3.70
C PRO A 84 -19.94 0.24 4.29
N ASN A 85 -18.80 0.01 3.64
CA ASN A 85 -17.48 0.43 4.12
C ASN A 85 -17.03 1.78 3.54
N ARG A 86 -17.80 2.36 2.62
CA ARG A 86 -17.44 3.62 1.99
C ARG A 86 -17.35 4.75 3.04
N GLY A 87 -16.20 5.42 3.08
CA GLY A 87 -15.89 6.44 4.08
C GLY A 87 -15.36 5.91 5.42
N ALA A 88 -15.24 4.58 5.58
CA ALA A 88 -14.57 4.01 6.75
C ALA A 88 -13.05 4.07 6.62
N ALA A 89 -12.35 3.87 7.75
CA ALA A 89 -10.89 3.77 7.78
C ALA A 89 -10.38 2.69 6.80
N GLY A 90 -9.40 3.02 5.98
CA GLY A 90 -8.89 2.18 4.91
C GLY A 90 -9.72 2.20 3.61
N PHE A 91 -10.84 2.92 3.58
CA PHE A 91 -11.67 3.09 2.39
C PHE A 91 -12.35 4.46 2.31
N SER A 92 -11.74 5.47 2.88
CA SER A 92 -12.15 6.87 2.71
C SER A 92 -11.64 7.43 1.38
N ASP A 93 -12.33 8.43 0.85
CA ASP A 93 -11.93 9.07 -0.41
C ASP A 93 -10.56 9.76 -0.28
N GLN A 94 -10.22 10.25 0.92
CA GLN A 94 -8.92 10.86 1.20
C GLN A 94 -7.77 9.84 1.12
N GLU A 95 -7.90 8.68 1.76
CA GLU A 95 -6.89 7.61 1.73
C GLU A 95 -6.71 7.05 0.32
N ARG A 96 -7.81 6.80 -0.38
CA ARG A 96 -7.80 6.36 -1.79
C ARG A 96 -7.14 7.40 -2.70
N GLY A 97 -7.44 8.67 -2.48
CA GLY A 97 -6.82 9.80 -3.19
C GLY A 97 -5.31 9.84 -3.01
N LYS A 98 -4.82 9.63 -1.80
CA LYS A 98 -3.36 9.60 -1.51
C LYS A 98 -2.64 8.44 -2.19
N LEU A 99 -3.24 7.26 -2.22
CA LEU A 99 -2.68 6.15 -3.00
C LEU A 99 -2.69 6.48 -4.50
N GLY A 100 -3.75 7.10 -5.02
CA GLY A 100 -3.81 7.60 -6.40
C GLY A 100 -2.71 8.61 -6.71
N GLU A 101 -2.40 9.55 -5.78
CA GLU A 101 -1.30 10.50 -5.91
C GLU A 101 0.07 9.79 -5.93
N LEU A 102 0.25 8.74 -5.13
CA LEU A 102 1.47 7.94 -5.15
C LEU A 102 1.66 7.25 -6.50
N LEU A 103 0.61 6.64 -7.03
CA LEU A 103 0.64 6.01 -8.36
C LEU A 103 0.92 7.04 -9.46
N ALA A 104 0.29 8.22 -9.39
CA ALA A 104 0.53 9.33 -10.33
C ALA A 104 1.96 9.87 -10.27
N ALA A 105 2.64 9.71 -9.13
CA ALA A 105 4.04 10.10 -8.96
C ALA A 105 5.05 9.17 -9.70
N GLY A 106 4.55 8.16 -10.41
CA GLY A 106 5.38 7.24 -11.22
C GLY A 106 5.52 5.83 -10.65
N PHE A 107 4.86 5.53 -9.54
CA PHE A 107 4.78 4.18 -9.01
C PHE A 107 3.71 3.37 -9.74
N THR A 108 3.88 2.08 -9.81
CA THR A 108 2.95 1.16 -10.48
C THR A 108 2.57 0.04 -9.54
N ASP A 109 1.27 -0.18 -9.39
CA ASP A 109 0.77 -1.37 -8.72
C ASP A 109 0.77 -2.55 -9.72
N PRO A 110 1.60 -3.57 -9.50
CA PRO A 110 1.65 -4.72 -10.40
C PRO A 110 0.39 -5.57 -10.37
N SER A 111 -0.41 -5.51 -9.30
CA SER A 111 -1.68 -6.23 -9.22
C SER A 111 -2.71 -5.68 -10.21
N ALA A 112 -2.75 -4.36 -10.38
CA ALA A 112 -3.63 -3.68 -11.33
C ALA A 112 -3.21 -3.91 -12.79
N THR A 113 -1.94 -4.26 -13.04
CA THR A 113 -1.42 -4.52 -14.39
C THR A 113 -1.54 -5.97 -14.83
N CYS A 114 -1.76 -6.90 -13.91
CA CYS A 114 -2.12 -8.28 -14.21
C CYS A 114 -3.60 -8.31 -14.63
N THR A 115 -3.90 -8.05 -15.90
CA THR A 115 -5.20 -8.42 -16.43
C THR A 115 -5.39 -9.91 -16.22
N PRO A 116 -6.49 -10.37 -15.60
CA PRO A 116 -6.76 -11.78 -15.53
C PRO A 116 -7.00 -12.28 -16.96
N THR A 117 -5.99 -12.87 -17.57
CA THR A 117 -6.21 -13.73 -18.72
C THR A 117 -7.10 -14.87 -18.22
N PRO A 118 -8.30 -15.08 -18.80
CA PRO A 118 -9.18 -16.15 -18.34
C PRO A 118 -8.45 -17.49 -18.40
N PRO A 119 -8.75 -18.42 -17.51
CA PRO A 119 -7.85 -19.49 -17.11
C PRO A 119 -7.66 -20.52 -18.21
N ALA A 120 -6.49 -20.58 -18.76
CA ALA A 120 -5.90 -21.80 -19.26
C ALA A 120 -4.89 -22.31 -18.24
N CYS A 121 -5.30 -22.48 -17.01
CA CYS A 121 -4.54 -23.19 -15.99
C CYS A 121 -5.23 -24.51 -15.70
N THR A 122 -5.04 -25.47 -16.60
CA THR A 122 -5.10 -26.89 -16.25
C THR A 122 -3.77 -27.27 -15.64
N ALA A 123 -3.88 -27.83 -14.42
CA ALA A 123 -2.89 -28.61 -13.70
C ALA A 123 -1.66 -27.85 -13.10
N GLY A 124 -1.72 -27.57 -11.81
CA GLY A 124 -0.57 -27.73 -10.92
C GLY A 124 0.30 -26.51 -10.63
N GLY A 125 -0.24 -25.32 -10.48
CA GLY A 125 0.53 -24.20 -9.96
C GLY A 125 -0.37 -23.25 -9.19
N ALA A 126 -0.14 -23.15 -7.88
CA ALA A 126 -0.90 -22.29 -6.99
C ALA A 126 -0.59 -20.82 -7.29
N CYS A 127 -1.41 -20.19 -8.12
CA CYS A 127 -1.55 -18.75 -8.12
C CYS A 127 -2.64 -18.44 -7.09
N ALA A 128 -2.25 -18.40 -5.82
CA ALA A 128 -3.17 -18.20 -4.72
C ALA A 128 -3.32 -16.72 -4.45
N SER A 129 -4.21 -16.06 -5.15
CA SER A 129 -5.01 -14.99 -4.55
C SER A 129 -6.15 -15.67 -3.80
N ALA A 130 -5.84 -16.31 -2.68
CA ALA A 130 -6.86 -16.85 -1.80
C ALA A 130 -7.46 -15.72 -0.99
N PRO A 131 -8.80 -15.57 -0.94
CA PRO A 131 -9.41 -14.73 0.06
C PRO A 131 -9.15 -15.37 1.42
N VAL A 132 -8.41 -14.68 2.29
CA VAL A 132 -8.24 -15.11 3.67
C VAL A 132 -9.60 -14.99 4.33
N SER A 133 -10.23 -16.14 4.58
CA SER A 133 -11.44 -16.24 5.37
C SER A 133 -11.09 -15.92 6.83
N GLY A 134 -11.25 -14.64 7.21
CA GLY A 134 -11.17 -14.21 8.60
C GLY A 134 -12.43 -14.61 9.35
N THR A 135 -12.25 -15.38 10.40
CA THR A 135 -13.26 -15.76 11.39
C THR A 135 -13.91 -14.52 12.00
N GLN A 136 -15.22 -14.47 12.00
CA GLN A 136 -16.00 -13.42 12.69
C GLN A 136 -15.80 -13.51 14.20
N ALA A 137 -15.21 -12.48 14.79
CA ALA A 137 -15.43 -12.15 16.19
C ALA A 137 -15.80 -10.67 16.22
N GLY A 138 -16.93 -10.37 16.83
CA GLY A 138 -17.62 -9.09 16.79
C GLY A 138 -16.76 -7.92 17.25
N GLY A 139 -16.60 -6.97 16.37
CA GLY A 139 -15.87 -5.72 16.48
C GLY A 139 -15.44 -5.34 15.07
N SER A 140 -15.92 -4.19 14.58
CA SER A 140 -15.68 -3.72 13.22
C SER A 140 -14.19 -3.43 12.99
N THR A 141 -13.39 -4.46 12.84
CA THR A 141 -12.03 -4.32 12.34
C THR A 141 -12.08 -4.71 10.88
N ILE A 142 -12.00 -3.73 9.99
CA ILE A 142 -11.75 -3.97 8.58
C ILE A 142 -10.33 -4.52 8.52
N SER A 143 -10.21 -5.82 8.50
CA SER A 143 -8.97 -6.49 8.09
C SER A 143 -8.88 -6.32 6.58
N SER A 144 -8.43 -5.15 6.13
CA SER A 144 -7.96 -5.01 4.77
C SER A 144 -6.64 -5.76 4.71
N SER A 145 -6.71 -7.04 4.34
CA SER A 145 -5.55 -7.75 3.86
C SER A 145 -5.19 -7.12 2.52
N ALA A 146 -4.63 -5.91 2.57
CA ALA A 146 -3.90 -5.38 1.46
C ALA A 146 -2.75 -6.36 1.27
N ALA A 147 -2.87 -7.21 0.26
CA ALA A 147 -1.78 -8.06 -0.14
C ALA A 147 -0.56 -7.15 -0.32
N ALA A 148 0.53 -7.48 0.36
CA ALA A 148 1.78 -6.77 0.22
C ALA A 148 2.29 -6.97 -1.21
N TRP A 149 1.95 -6.04 -2.11
CA TRP A 149 2.39 -6.06 -3.49
C TRP A 149 3.52 -5.07 -3.68
N PRO A 150 4.60 -5.45 -4.34
CA PRO A 150 5.68 -4.52 -4.63
C PRO A 150 5.21 -3.47 -5.63
N ILE A 151 5.11 -2.23 -5.20
CA ILE A 151 4.92 -1.08 -6.08
C ILE A 151 6.30 -0.72 -6.64
N ARG A 152 6.45 -0.72 -7.96
CA ARG A 152 7.72 -0.49 -8.64
C ARG A 152 7.71 0.87 -9.35
N SER A 153 8.74 1.66 -9.17
CA SER A 153 8.94 2.87 -9.96
C SER A 153 9.26 2.54 -11.42
N ARG A 154 8.69 3.31 -12.33
CA ARG A 154 8.90 3.16 -13.78
C ARG A 154 10.01 4.11 -14.22
N LYS A 155 11.26 3.74 -14.04
CA LYS A 155 12.35 4.48 -14.68
C LYS A 155 12.31 4.20 -16.19
N GLN A 156 11.94 5.19 -16.98
CA GLN A 156 12.11 5.13 -18.43
C GLN A 156 13.62 5.06 -18.72
N ARG A 157 14.03 4.02 -19.43
CA ARG A 157 15.34 4.01 -20.08
C ARG A 157 15.24 4.95 -21.28
N SER A 158 16.01 6.03 -21.24
CA SER A 158 16.36 6.81 -22.43
C SER A 158 17.36 6.02 -23.25
#